data_b08c1bd4acfd9fed35f8ab80e1fc4eb6
#
_entry.id   b08c1bd4acfd9fed35f8ab80e1fc4eb6
#
_cell.length_a   1.000
_cell.length_b   1.000
_cell.length_c   1.000
_cell.angle_alpha   90.00
_cell.angle_beta   90.00
_cell.angle_gamma   90.00
#
_symmetry.space_group_name_H-M   'P 1'
#
loop_
_entity.id
_entity.type
_entity.pdbx_description
1 polymer ?
#
loop_
_entity_poly.entity_id
_entity_poly.type
_entity_poly.pdbx_seq_one_letter_code
_entity_poly.pdbx_strand_id
1 'polypeptide(L)'
;GLVLMLLVALIDIRAWLRHAYLIYAAALVLLIAVEVIGVIGMGAQRWVDLGLFQLQPSEVMKIALVLALARFYHGTPLEEVGRIRWLVVPVVLILVPVALVMRQPDLGTAILLLATATAILLLAGVRLWKFAVLFGTILAAIPIAWRFMLHGYQKDRVLTYLNPERDPLGAGYHIMQSKIALGSGGLFGKGFMQGTQSHLAFLPERQTDFIFTMLAEEFGLIGCLGLFSLYILVIVYGYA
;
A
#
# COMPACT_ATOMS: atom_id res chain seq x y z
N GLY A 1 -16.68 6.80 6.99
CA GLY A 1 -16.28 6.84 5.56
C GLY A 1 -17.06 7.89 4.77
N LEU A 2 -18.39 7.73 4.58
CA LEU A 2 -19.24 8.60 3.73
C LEU A 2 -19.17 10.09 4.10
N VAL A 3 -19.27 10.43 5.37
CA VAL A 3 -19.18 11.83 5.83
C VAL A 3 -17.83 12.44 5.46
N LEU A 4 -16.73 11.73 5.68
CA LEU A 4 -15.39 12.21 5.31
C LEU A 4 -15.25 12.36 3.79
N MET A 5 -15.78 11.41 3.03
CA MET A 5 -15.80 11.48 1.56
C MET A 5 -16.54 12.73 1.07
N LEU A 6 -17.70 13.03 1.62
CA LEU A 6 -18.48 14.23 1.27
C LEU A 6 -17.74 15.51 1.65
N LEU A 7 -17.13 15.58 2.84
CA LEU A 7 -16.34 16.72 3.27
C LEU A 7 -15.15 16.96 2.34
N VAL A 8 -14.44 15.92 1.95
CA VAL A 8 -13.30 16.01 1.02
C VAL A 8 -13.77 16.46 -0.36
N ALA A 9 -14.92 15.95 -0.84
CA ALA A 9 -15.48 16.31 -2.14
C ALA A 9 -15.93 17.77 -2.25
N LEU A 10 -16.26 18.42 -1.13
CA LEU A 10 -16.63 19.83 -1.09
C LEU A 10 -15.43 20.79 -1.16
N ILE A 11 -14.22 20.29 -0.96
CA ILE A 11 -12.99 21.09 -1.01
C ILE A 11 -12.53 21.21 -2.47
N ASP A 12 -12.31 22.43 -2.94
CA ASP A 12 -11.77 22.68 -4.29
C ASP A 12 -10.40 21.99 -4.44
N ILE A 13 -10.23 21.28 -5.56
CA ILE A 13 -8.96 20.62 -5.91
C ILE A 13 -7.78 21.59 -5.93
N ARG A 14 -8.01 22.87 -6.24
CA ARG A 14 -6.98 23.91 -6.20
C ARG A 14 -6.45 24.16 -4.79
N ALA A 15 -7.29 24.02 -3.78
CA ALA A 15 -6.87 24.13 -2.38
C ALA A 15 -5.93 22.97 -2.00
N TRP A 16 -6.25 21.76 -2.42
CA TRP A 16 -5.38 20.59 -2.22
C TRP A 16 -4.02 20.78 -2.89
N LEU A 17 -4.00 21.22 -4.15
CA LEU A 17 -2.76 21.50 -4.86
C LEU A 17 -1.95 22.61 -4.20
N ARG A 18 -2.60 23.69 -3.74
CA ARG A 18 -1.92 24.82 -3.07
C ARG A 18 -1.18 24.37 -1.81
N HIS A 19 -1.80 23.50 -1.00
CA HIS A 19 -1.27 23.08 0.28
C HIS A 19 -0.52 21.73 0.22
N ALA A 20 -0.32 21.14 -0.97
CA ALA A 20 0.25 19.82 -1.15
C ALA A 20 1.60 19.62 -0.43
N TYR A 21 2.53 20.57 -0.57
CA TYR A 21 3.82 20.49 0.09
C TYR A 21 3.74 20.69 1.61
N LEU A 22 2.78 21.50 2.09
CA LEU A 22 2.54 21.67 3.53
C LEU A 22 2.00 20.37 4.13
N ILE A 23 1.02 19.74 3.45
CA ILE A 23 0.47 18.43 3.84
C ILE A 23 1.57 17.37 3.85
N TYR A 24 2.43 17.36 2.83
CA TYR A 24 3.57 16.46 2.76
C TYR A 24 4.55 16.67 3.92
N ALA A 25 4.92 17.93 4.20
CA ALA A 25 5.81 18.25 5.30
C ALA A 25 5.21 17.87 6.67
N ALA A 26 3.92 18.12 6.88
CA ALA A 26 3.21 17.72 8.10
C ALA A 26 3.19 16.19 8.26
N ALA A 27 2.88 15.45 7.19
CA ALA A 27 2.91 13.99 7.20
C ALA A 27 4.33 13.45 7.46
N LEU A 28 5.36 14.10 6.91
CA LEU A 28 6.76 13.74 7.15
C LEU A 28 7.15 13.96 8.61
N VAL A 29 6.75 15.08 9.20
CA VAL A 29 6.98 15.36 10.64
C VAL A 29 6.28 14.32 11.50
N LEU A 30 5.03 13.93 11.19
CA LEU A 30 4.32 12.88 11.90
C LEU A 30 5.04 11.53 11.76
N LEU A 31 5.59 11.23 10.57
CA LEU A 31 6.32 10.00 10.32
C LEU A 31 7.63 9.93 11.13
N ILE A 32 8.30 11.07 11.31
CA ILE A 32 9.48 11.17 12.17
C ILE A 32 9.08 11.11 13.65
N ALA A 33 8.01 11.81 14.02
CA ALA A 33 7.54 11.84 15.40
C ALA A 33 7.17 10.46 15.94
N VAL A 34 6.61 9.57 15.11
CA VAL A 34 6.26 8.22 15.53
C VAL A 34 7.48 7.38 15.94
N GLU A 35 8.69 7.69 15.46
CA GLU A 35 9.91 7.01 15.92
C GLU A 35 10.25 7.34 17.39
N VAL A 36 9.77 8.50 17.89
CA VAL A 36 10.06 8.99 19.25
C VAL A 36 8.90 8.74 20.20
N ILE A 37 7.67 9.05 19.78
CA ILE A 37 6.47 9.04 20.63
C ILE A 37 5.45 7.96 20.25
N GLY A 38 5.75 7.13 19.25
CA GLY A 38 4.82 6.11 18.76
C GLY A 38 4.58 4.99 19.77
N VAL A 39 3.40 4.42 19.70
CA VAL A 39 3.00 3.24 20.48
C VAL A 39 3.34 1.98 19.69
N ILE A 40 3.85 0.97 20.42
CA ILE A 40 4.15 -0.34 19.84
C ILE A 40 2.82 -1.08 19.63
N GLY A 41 2.43 -1.26 18.37
CA GLY A 41 1.30 -2.10 17.97
C GLY A 41 1.79 -3.22 17.05
N MET A 42 1.35 -4.46 17.28
CA MET A 42 1.69 -5.62 16.44
C MET A 42 3.20 -5.83 16.22
N GLY A 43 4.01 -5.54 17.26
CA GLY A 43 5.45 -5.76 17.22
C GLY A 43 6.30 -4.68 16.57
N ALA A 44 5.70 -3.53 16.19
CA ALA A 44 6.44 -2.37 15.68
C ALA A 44 5.82 -1.05 16.12
N GLN A 45 6.67 -0.03 16.25
CA GLN A 45 6.27 1.32 16.65
C GLN A 45 5.84 2.11 15.41
N ARG A 46 4.52 2.12 15.13
CA ARG A 46 3.97 2.66 13.87
C ARG A 46 2.74 3.55 14.08
N TRP A 47 2.22 3.59 15.29
CA TRP A 47 0.95 4.24 15.61
C TRP A 47 1.18 5.42 16.55
N VAL A 48 0.45 6.50 16.31
CA VAL A 48 0.33 7.62 17.23
C VAL A 48 -1.04 7.53 17.88
N ASP A 49 -1.07 7.45 19.20
CA ASP A 49 -2.32 7.47 19.95
C ASP A 49 -2.78 8.92 20.17
N LEU A 50 -3.94 9.26 19.64
CA LEU A 50 -4.58 10.55 19.77
C LEU A 50 -5.69 10.54 20.84
N GLY A 51 -5.77 9.47 21.65
CA GLY A 51 -6.75 9.27 22.69
C GLY A 51 -8.11 8.78 22.22
N LEU A 52 -8.66 9.31 21.15
CA LEU A 52 -9.93 8.87 20.55
C LEU A 52 -9.75 7.78 19.48
N PHE A 53 -8.63 7.80 18.80
CA PHE A 53 -8.26 6.84 17.77
C PHE A 53 -6.73 6.80 17.60
N GLN A 54 -6.26 5.70 17.05
CA GLN A 54 -4.86 5.55 16.67
C GLN A 54 -4.68 5.94 15.21
N LEU A 55 -3.71 6.82 14.95
CA LEU A 55 -3.33 7.27 13.62
C LEU A 55 -2.03 6.60 13.21
N GLN A 56 -2.01 6.03 12.01
CA GLN A 56 -0.77 5.56 11.39
C GLN A 56 -0.26 6.63 10.42
N PRO A 57 0.86 7.30 10.71
CA PRO A 57 1.37 8.41 9.88
C PRO A 57 1.70 7.99 8.44
N SER A 58 2.09 6.76 8.21
CA SER A 58 2.37 6.25 6.87
C SER A 58 1.13 6.18 5.97
N GLU A 59 -0.08 6.02 6.54
CA GLU A 59 -1.34 6.09 5.79
C GLU A 59 -1.59 7.51 5.26
N VAL A 60 -1.35 8.52 6.11
CA VAL A 60 -1.44 9.93 5.72
C VAL A 60 -0.36 10.26 4.68
N MET A 61 0.85 9.70 4.85
CA MET A 61 1.97 9.93 3.92
C MET A 61 1.67 9.42 2.51
N LYS A 62 0.93 8.32 2.32
CA LYS A 62 0.53 7.85 0.98
C LYS A 62 -0.24 8.91 0.22
N ILE A 63 -1.23 9.53 0.87
CA ILE A 63 -2.02 10.62 0.25
C ILE A 63 -1.16 11.86 0.03
N ALA A 64 -0.37 12.24 1.03
CA ALA A 64 0.50 13.41 0.98
C ALA A 64 1.53 13.31 -0.15
N LEU A 65 2.12 12.14 -0.37
CA LEU A 65 3.06 11.88 -1.46
C LEU A 65 2.40 12.03 -2.83
N VAL A 66 1.18 11.49 -2.99
CA VAL A 66 0.39 11.66 -4.23
C VAL A 66 0.19 13.15 -4.54
N LEU A 67 -0.27 13.93 -3.55
CA LEU A 67 -0.50 15.36 -3.71
C LEU A 67 0.78 16.13 -4.03
N ALA A 68 1.89 15.82 -3.34
CA ALA A 68 3.17 16.49 -3.58
C ALA A 68 3.72 16.21 -4.98
N LEU A 69 3.67 14.96 -5.43
CA LEU A 69 4.11 14.59 -6.78
C LEU A 69 3.18 15.18 -7.86
N ALA A 70 1.87 15.13 -7.66
CA ALA A 70 0.90 15.75 -8.58
C ALA A 70 1.14 17.26 -8.69
N ARG A 71 1.39 17.95 -7.57
CA ARG A 71 1.73 19.38 -7.57
C ARG A 71 3.02 19.66 -8.31
N PHE A 72 4.04 18.84 -8.13
CA PHE A 72 5.32 18.99 -8.82
C PHE A 72 5.15 18.90 -10.33
N TYR A 73 4.46 17.84 -10.81
CA TYR A 73 4.27 17.63 -12.25
C TYR A 73 3.26 18.57 -12.89
N HIS A 74 2.30 19.09 -12.12
CA HIS A 74 1.38 20.11 -12.61
C HIS A 74 2.10 21.40 -13.07
N GLY A 75 3.23 21.73 -12.44
CA GLY A 75 4.05 22.89 -12.81
C GLY A 75 5.21 22.60 -13.76
N THR A 76 5.39 21.32 -14.18
CA THR A 76 6.54 20.91 -14.98
C THR A 76 6.17 20.82 -16.46
N PRO A 77 6.90 21.48 -17.39
CA PRO A 77 6.67 21.32 -18.82
C PRO A 77 6.87 19.86 -19.25
N LEU A 78 5.98 19.35 -20.12
CA LEU A 78 6.01 17.96 -20.60
C LEU A 78 7.36 17.56 -21.21
N GLU A 79 8.02 18.48 -21.87
CA GLU A 79 9.36 18.25 -22.49
C GLU A 79 10.45 17.99 -21.46
N GLU A 80 10.26 18.44 -20.23
CA GLU A 80 11.26 18.34 -19.15
C GLU A 80 11.00 17.18 -18.17
N VAL A 81 9.78 16.65 -18.12
CA VAL A 81 9.37 15.57 -17.21
C VAL A 81 10.32 14.37 -17.28
N GLY A 82 10.83 14.09 -18.49
CA GLY A 82 11.75 12.96 -18.71
C GLY A 82 13.24 13.25 -18.47
N ARG A 83 13.65 14.47 -18.16
CA ARG A 83 15.07 14.78 -17.95
C ARG A 83 15.52 14.38 -16.54
N ILE A 84 16.75 13.84 -16.43
CA ILE A 84 17.26 13.32 -15.16
C ILE A 84 17.28 14.39 -14.06
N ARG A 85 17.64 15.61 -14.39
CA ARG A 85 17.68 16.73 -13.41
C ARG A 85 16.32 17.03 -12.77
N TRP A 86 15.23 16.85 -13.53
CA TRP A 86 13.87 17.05 -13.03
C TRP A 86 13.33 15.85 -12.25
N LEU A 87 13.96 14.69 -12.37
CA LEU A 87 13.62 13.50 -11.57
C LEU A 87 14.24 13.53 -10.17
N VAL A 88 15.24 14.37 -9.92
CA VAL A 88 15.92 14.42 -8.61
C VAL A 88 14.93 14.79 -7.50
N VAL A 89 14.11 15.82 -7.69
CA VAL A 89 13.15 16.27 -6.69
C VAL A 89 12.07 15.19 -6.41
N PRO A 90 11.37 14.64 -7.40
CA PRO A 90 10.44 13.53 -7.17
C PRO A 90 11.08 12.32 -6.49
N VAL A 91 12.30 11.94 -6.90
CA VAL A 91 13.01 10.81 -6.28
C VAL A 91 13.30 11.08 -4.81
N VAL A 92 13.73 12.30 -4.45
CA VAL A 92 13.92 12.66 -3.03
C VAL A 92 12.61 12.65 -2.27
N LEU A 93 11.53 13.21 -2.82
CA LEU A 93 10.19 13.17 -2.21
C LEU A 93 9.69 11.74 -1.99
N ILE A 94 10.09 10.79 -2.81
CA ILE A 94 9.72 9.37 -2.68
C ILE A 94 10.63 8.66 -1.68
N LEU A 95 11.94 8.81 -1.82
CA LEU A 95 12.91 8.01 -1.05
C LEU A 95 12.94 8.40 0.43
N VAL A 96 12.72 9.67 0.77
CA VAL A 96 12.73 10.11 2.18
C VAL A 96 11.67 9.40 3.01
N PRO A 97 10.37 9.45 2.66
CA PRO A 97 9.35 8.73 3.43
C PRO A 97 9.51 7.20 3.35
N VAL A 98 9.94 6.66 2.19
CA VAL A 98 10.20 5.22 2.05
C VAL A 98 11.30 4.77 3.03
N ALA A 99 12.40 5.52 3.13
CA ALA A 99 13.48 5.19 4.06
C ALA A 99 13.02 5.24 5.53
N LEU A 100 12.19 6.23 5.91
CA LEU A 100 11.62 6.32 7.26
C LEU A 100 10.68 5.14 7.55
N VAL A 101 9.80 4.77 6.62
CA VAL A 101 8.89 3.63 6.76
C VAL A 101 9.65 2.31 6.86
N MET A 102 10.75 2.17 6.10
CA MET A 102 11.62 0.98 6.21
C MET A 102 12.32 0.88 7.58
N ARG A 103 12.63 2.01 8.23
CA ARG A 103 13.14 2.03 9.61
C ARG A 103 12.12 1.52 10.63
N GLN A 104 10.82 1.70 10.36
CA GLN A 104 9.70 1.19 11.17
C GLN A 104 9.35 -0.27 10.89
N PRO A 105 10.26 -1.09 10.38
CA PRO A 105 10.18 -2.38 9.69
C PRO A 105 8.82 -2.65 8.98
N ASP A 106 8.31 -1.67 8.22
CA ASP A 106 7.07 -1.77 7.46
C ASP A 106 7.35 -1.86 5.94
N LEU A 107 7.81 -3.02 5.52
CA LEU A 107 8.11 -3.30 4.12
C LEU A 107 6.88 -3.17 3.21
N GLY A 108 5.70 -3.60 3.71
CA GLY A 108 4.45 -3.55 2.96
C GLY A 108 4.09 -2.13 2.55
N THR A 109 4.06 -1.21 3.51
CA THR A 109 3.76 0.21 3.25
C THR A 109 4.85 0.88 2.41
N ALA A 110 6.13 0.52 2.60
CA ALA A 110 7.22 1.03 1.77
C ALA A 110 7.04 0.63 0.29
N ILE A 111 6.66 -0.61 0.01
CA ILE A 111 6.36 -1.08 -1.35
C ILE A 111 5.14 -0.35 -1.93
N LEU A 112 4.08 -0.12 -1.14
CA LEU A 112 2.91 0.63 -1.59
C LEU A 112 3.25 2.08 -1.93
N LEU A 113 4.07 2.76 -1.13
CA LEU A 113 4.57 4.11 -1.44
C LEU A 113 5.33 4.14 -2.76
N LEU A 114 6.24 3.19 -2.97
CA LEU A 114 7.01 3.06 -4.20
C LEU A 114 6.11 2.77 -5.41
N ALA A 115 5.15 1.86 -5.27
CA ALA A 115 4.21 1.51 -6.34
C ALA A 115 3.33 2.71 -6.72
N THR A 116 2.77 3.42 -5.73
CA THR A 116 1.96 4.61 -5.94
C THR A 116 2.76 5.72 -6.62
N ALA A 117 3.98 5.98 -6.15
CA ALA A 117 4.87 6.95 -6.75
C ALA A 117 5.23 6.58 -8.19
N THR A 118 5.54 5.31 -8.45
CA THR A 118 5.82 4.80 -9.79
C THR A 118 4.64 5.02 -10.74
N ALA A 119 3.41 4.75 -10.28
CA ALA A 119 2.21 5.01 -11.06
C ALA A 119 2.07 6.48 -11.43
N ILE A 120 2.31 7.41 -10.48
CA ILE A 120 2.25 8.86 -10.76
C ILE A 120 3.34 9.27 -11.76
N LEU A 121 4.56 8.77 -11.61
CA LEU A 121 5.64 9.05 -12.55
C LEU A 121 5.32 8.56 -13.97
N LEU A 122 4.67 7.40 -14.09
CA LEU A 122 4.19 6.86 -15.38
C LEU A 122 3.11 7.76 -15.99
N LEU A 123 2.11 8.15 -15.20
CA LEU A 123 1.03 9.04 -15.64
C LEU A 123 1.54 10.44 -16.00
N ALA A 124 2.58 10.92 -15.32
CA ALA A 124 3.24 12.18 -15.63
C ALA A 124 4.02 12.17 -16.97
N GLY A 125 4.24 10.98 -17.57
CA GLY A 125 4.91 10.84 -18.87
C GLY A 125 6.42 10.56 -18.76
N VAL A 126 6.91 10.09 -17.64
CA VAL A 126 8.30 9.64 -17.52
C VAL A 126 8.54 8.43 -18.44
N ARG A 127 9.62 8.47 -19.21
CA ARG A 127 9.93 7.48 -20.25
C ARG A 127 10.03 6.06 -19.68
N LEU A 128 9.31 5.12 -20.27
CA LEU A 128 9.22 3.71 -19.83
C LEU A 128 10.57 3.01 -19.67
N TRP A 129 11.55 3.31 -20.53
CA TRP A 129 12.86 2.68 -20.44
C TRP A 129 13.57 2.92 -19.09
N LYS A 130 13.28 4.05 -18.40
CA LYS A 130 13.83 4.34 -17.08
C LYS A 130 13.30 3.39 -16.01
N PHE A 131 12.01 3.07 -16.12
CA PHE A 131 11.41 2.05 -15.26
C PHE A 131 11.97 0.67 -15.59
N ALA A 132 12.17 0.35 -16.87
CA ALA A 132 12.81 -0.90 -17.29
C ALA A 132 14.22 -1.03 -16.69
N VAL A 133 15.01 0.04 -16.72
CA VAL A 133 16.35 0.07 -16.08
C VAL A 133 16.22 -0.08 -14.56
N LEU A 134 15.31 0.66 -13.92
CA LEU A 134 15.09 0.58 -12.46
C LEU A 134 14.69 -0.83 -12.04
N PHE A 135 13.67 -1.41 -12.68
CA PHE A 135 13.20 -2.76 -12.38
C PHE A 135 14.25 -3.82 -12.72
N GLY A 136 14.96 -3.66 -13.85
CA GLY A 136 16.08 -4.53 -14.20
C GLY A 136 17.18 -4.52 -13.15
N THR A 137 17.53 -3.34 -12.63
CA THR A 137 18.53 -3.20 -11.55
C THR A 137 18.04 -3.86 -10.25
N ILE A 138 16.77 -3.66 -9.88
CA ILE A 138 16.17 -4.31 -8.71
C ILE A 138 16.19 -5.83 -8.88
N LEU A 139 15.78 -6.35 -10.03
CA LEU A 139 15.81 -7.79 -10.32
C LEU A 139 17.22 -8.37 -10.24
N ALA A 140 18.20 -7.66 -10.79
CA ALA A 140 19.61 -8.06 -10.71
C ALA A 140 20.16 -7.99 -9.27
N ALA A 141 19.63 -7.09 -8.44
CA ALA A 141 20.00 -6.97 -7.03
C ALA A 141 19.38 -8.04 -6.13
N ILE A 142 18.26 -8.68 -6.52
CA ILE A 142 17.58 -9.71 -5.71
C ILE A 142 18.51 -10.84 -5.29
N PRO A 143 19.29 -11.48 -6.17
CA PRO A 143 20.20 -12.56 -5.77
C PRO A 143 21.27 -12.10 -4.78
N ILE A 144 21.77 -10.87 -4.95
CA ILE A 144 22.78 -10.26 -4.08
C ILE A 144 22.16 -9.98 -2.71
N ALA A 145 20.97 -9.37 -2.68
CA ALA A 145 20.23 -9.10 -1.44
C ALA A 145 19.88 -10.42 -0.71
N TRP A 146 19.45 -11.43 -1.43
CA TRP A 146 19.15 -12.75 -0.88
C TRP A 146 20.38 -13.38 -0.21
N ARG A 147 21.54 -13.27 -0.82
CA ARG A 147 22.76 -13.88 -0.32
C ARG A 147 23.37 -13.12 0.87
N PHE A 148 23.39 -11.78 0.81
CA PHE A 148 24.20 -10.96 1.69
C PHE A 148 23.42 -10.00 2.60
N MET A 149 22.18 -9.62 2.25
CA MET A 149 21.45 -8.56 2.96
C MET A 149 20.26 -9.07 3.77
N LEU A 150 19.57 -10.13 3.32
CA LEU A 150 18.37 -10.62 3.97
C LEU A 150 18.71 -11.45 5.21
N HIS A 151 18.07 -11.10 6.33
CA HIS A 151 18.11 -11.87 7.58
C HIS A 151 17.30 -13.16 7.45
N GLY A 152 17.60 -14.15 8.31
CA GLY A 152 16.92 -15.46 8.30
C GLY A 152 15.41 -15.34 8.30
N TYR A 153 14.83 -14.54 9.22
CA TYR A 153 13.38 -14.37 9.32
C TYR A 153 12.72 -13.78 8.06
N GLN A 154 13.44 -12.94 7.30
CA GLN A 154 12.93 -12.38 6.04
C GLN A 154 12.91 -13.43 4.93
N LYS A 155 13.97 -14.27 4.86
CA LYS A 155 14.02 -15.41 3.94
C LYS A 155 12.91 -16.41 4.26
N ASP A 156 12.70 -16.71 5.54
CA ASP A 156 11.66 -17.64 5.98
C ASP A 156 10.26 -17.14 5.60
N ARG A 157 9.98 -15.83 5.71
CA ARG A 157 8.71 -15.24 5.25
C ARG A 157 8.49 -15.47 3.75
N VAL A 158 9.52 -15.21 2.92
CA VAL A 158 9.42 -15.43 1.47
C VAL A 158 9.23 -16.91 1.15
N LEU A 159 9.97 -17.78 1.80
CA LEU A 159 9.88 -19.23 1.61
C LEU A 159 8.53 -19.80 2.07
N THR A 160 7.99 -19.31 3.20
CA THR A 160 6.65 -19.70 3.70
C THR A 160 5.56 -19.20 2.76
N TYR A 161 5.71 -18.02 2.16
CA TYR A 161 4.77 -17.55 1.15
C TYR A 161 4.74 -18.42 -0.10
N LEU A 162 5.91 -18.86 -0.56
CA LEU A 162 6.03 -19.75 -1.72
C LEU A 162 5.60 -21.20 -1.41
N ASN A 163 5.85 -21.65 -0.20
CA ASN A 163 5.47 -22.98 0.26
C ASN A 163 4.91 -22.90 1.70
N PRO A 164 3.60 -22.65 1.84
CA PRO A 164 2.95 -22.51 3.15
C PRO A 164 3.03 -23.75 4.05
N GLU A 165 3.24 -24.92 3.46
CA GLU A 165 3.37 -26.19 4.20
C GLU A 165 4.62 -26.26 5.10
N ARG A 166 5.57 -25.33 4.90
CA ARG A 166 6.79 -25.24 5.74
C ARG A 166 6.51 -24.72 7.15
N ASP A 167 5.43 -23.95 7.32
CA ASP A 167 5.04 -23.38 8.61
C ASP A 167 3.53 -23.59 8.84
N PRO A 168 3.11 -24.84 9.11
CA PRO A 168 1.71 -25.19 9.21
C PRO A 168 1.01 -24.67 10.47
N LEU A 169 1.74 -24.12 11.44
CA LEU A 169 1.20 -23.56 12.69
C LEU A 169 1.34 -22.05 12.81
N GLY A 170 2.09 -21.42 11.91
CA GLY A 170 2.31 -19.97 11.90
C GLY A 170 1.74 -19.27 10.66
N ALA A 171 2.57 -18.49 9.98
CA ALA A 171 2.15 -17.70 8.81
C ALA A 171 1.59 -18.58 7.67
N GLY A 172 2.11 -19.79 7.50
CA GLY A 172 1.61 -20.76 6.52
C GLY A 172 0.18 -21.19 6.78
N TYR A 173 -0.21 -21.35 8.06
CA TYR A 173 -1.59 -21.66 8.45
C TYR A 173 -2.58 -20.62 7.93
N HIS A 174 -2.29 -19.35 8.13
CA HIS A 174 -3.18 -18.26 7.69
C HIS A 174 -3.32 -18.21 6.17
N ILE A 175 -2.23 -18.48 5.43
CA ILE A 175 -2.27 -18.56 3.96
C ILE A 175 -3.13 -19.75 3.51
N MET A 176 -3.00 -20.91 4.16
CA MET A 176 -3.80 -22.08 3.83
C MET A 176 -5.29 -21.85 4.15
N GLN A 177 -5.62 -21.31 5.31
CA GLN A 177 -7.01 -20.98 5.68
C GLN A 177 -7.63 -19.94 4.73
N SER A 178 -6.85 -18.94 4.31
CA SER A 178 -7.27 -17.97 3.30
C SER A 178 -7.60 -18.64 1.96
N LYS A 179 -6.77 -19.58 1.48
CA LYS A 179 -7.05 -20.34 0.26
C LYS A 179 -8.29 -21.22 0.39
N ILE A 180 -8.49 -21.87 1.54
CA ILE A 180 -9.68 -22.68 1.83
C ILE A 180 -10.93 -21.80 1.82
N ALA A 181 -10.91 -20.65 2.51
CA ALA A 181 -12.02 -19.70 2.53
C ALA A 181 -12.39 -19.24 1.12
N LEU A 182 -11.40 -18.81 0.35
CA LEU A 182 -11.55 -18.34 -1.03
C LEU A 182 -12.14 -19.43 -1.93
N GLY A 183 -11.66 -20.66 -1.82
CA GLY A 183 -12.17 -21.81 -2.58
C GLY A 183 -13.58 -22.25 -2.14
N SER A 184 -13.89 -22.12 -0.86
CA SER A 184 -15.18 -22.55 -0.29
C SER A 184 -16.35 -21.64 -0.68
N GLY A 185 -16.08 -20.40 -1.13
CA GLY A 185 -17.12 -19.47 -1.59
C GLY A 185 -17.76 -19.87 -2.92
N GLY A 186 -17.07 -20.65 -3.77
CA GLY A 186 -17.61 -21.07 -5.06
C GLY A 186 -18.06 -19.90 -5.95
N LEU A 187 -19.13 -20.10 -6.73
CA LEU A 187 -19.66 -19.07 -7.64
C LEU A 187 -20.48 -18.01 -6.92
N PHE A 188 -21.35 -18.39 -5.99
CA PHE A 188 -22.35 -17.53 -5.37
C PHE A 188 -22.03 -17.14 -3.92
N GLY A 189 -21.02 -17.75 -3.33
CA GLY A 189 -20.71 -17.57 -1.92
C GLY A 189 -21.57 -18.42 -0.99
N LYS A 190 -21.22 -18.38 0.31
CA LYS A 190 -21.99 -19.03 1.38
C LYS A 190 -23.18 -18.19 1.87
N GLY A 191 -23.23 -16.93 1.50
CA GLY A 191 -24.20 -15.94 1.98
C GLY A 191 -23.59 -14.93 2.95
N PHE A 192 -24.19 -13.75 3.02
CA PHE A 192 -23.76 -12.66 3.89
C PHE A 192 -23.72 -13.11 5.36
N MET A 193 -22.62 -12.91 6.04
CA MET A 193 -22.34 -13.33 7.41
C MET A 193 -22.43 -14.86 7.66
N GLN A 194 -22.35 -15.70 6.62
CA GLN A 194 -22.35 -17.16 6.74
C GLN A 194 -20.98 -17.80 6.44
N GLY A 195 -19.93 -17.00 6.30
CA GLY A 195 -18.57 -17.46 6.12
C GLY A 195 -18.05 -18.22 7.34
N THR A 196 -17.75 -19.50 7.21
CA THR A 196 -17.28 -20.35 8.32
C THR A 196 -15.89 -19.96 8.78
N GLN A 197 -14.98 -19.64 7.87
CA GLN A 197 -13.61 -19.25 8.21
C GLN A 197 -13.56 -17.87 8.91
N SER A 198 -14.50 -17.01 8.55
CA SER A 198 -14.66 -15.69 9.15
C SER A 198 -15.20 -15.74 10.58
N HIS A 199 -16.24 -16.54 10.81
CA HIS A 199 -16.90 -16.63 12.11
C HIS A 199 -16.09 -17.42 13.15
N LEU A 200 -15.40 -18.47 12.73
CA LEU A 200 -14.59 -19.32 13.62
C LEU A 200 -13.24 -18.71 13.98
N ALA A 201 -12.98 -17.45 13.55
CA ALA A 201 -11.75 -16.69 13.85
C ALA A 201 -10.45 -17.42 13.47
N PHE A 202 -10.47 -18.28 12.44
CA PHE A 202 -9.27 -18.95 11.93
C PHE A 202 -8.30 -17.99 11.25
N LEU A 203 -8.81 -16.82 10.79
CA LEU A 203 -8.00 -15.77 10.18
C LEU A 203 -7.86 -14.60 11.16
N PRO A 204 -6.64 -14.27 11.62
CA PRO A 204 -6.37 -13.00 12.27
C PRO A 204 -6.54 -11.87 11.25
N GLU A 205 -6.73 -10.64 11.71
CA GLU A 205 -6.79 -9.44 10.85
C GLU A 205 -7.78 -9.58 9.67
N ARG A 206 -8.92 -10.26 9.92
CA ARG A 206 -9.97 -10.50 8.92
C ARG A 206 -10.59 -9.23 8.35
N GLN A 207 -10.51 -8.11 9.09
CA GLN A 207 -11.07 -6.82 8.69
C GLN A 207 -10.11 -5.97 7.85
N THR A 208 -8.86 -6.36 7.76
CA THR A 208 -7.80 -5.67 7.04
C THR A 208 -7.16 -6.56 6.00
N ASP A 209 -6.18 -7.37 6.37
CA ASP A 209 -5.34 -8.13 5.45
C ASP A 209 -6.11 -9.22 4.69
N PHE A 210 -7.13 -9.81 5.32
CA PHE A 210 -7.94 -10.89 4.75
C PHE A 210 -9.36 -10.46 4.36
N ILE A 211 -9.64 -9.16 4.25
CA ILE A 211 -10.98 -8.66 3.91
C ILE A 211 -11.49 -9.18 2.57
N PHE A 212 -10.60 -9.29 1.57
CA PHE A 212 -10.96 -9.87 0.26
C PHE A 212 -11.31 -11.35 0.35
N THR A 213 -10.61 -12.11 1.20
CA THR A 213 -10.91 -13.53 1.44
C THR A 213 -12.30 -13.69 2.05
N MET A 214 -12.68 -12.81 2.98
CA MET A 214 -14.00 -12.77 3.58
C MET A 214 -15.09 -12.50 2.54
N LEU A 215 -14.88 -11.47 1.71
CA LEU A 215 -15.81 -11.15 0.63
C LEU A 215 -15.96 -12.32 -0.34
N ALA A 216 -14.87 -12.99 -0.69
CA ALA A 216 -14.90 -14.14 -1.58
C ALA A 216 -15.61 -15.36 -0.96
N GLU A 217 -15.47 -15.60 0.34
CA GLU A 217 -16.19 -16.67 1.04
C GLU A 217 -17.69 -16.39 1.09
N GLU A 218 -18.11 -15.15 1.37
CA GLU A 218 -19.52 -14.80 1.56
C GLU A 218 -20.28 -14.58 0.25
N PHE A 219 -19.64 -13.93 -0.75
CA PHE A 219 -20.28 -13.53 -2.01
C PHE A 219 -19.77 -14.31 -3.23
N GLY A 220 -18.79 -15.18 -3.05
CA GLY A 220 -18.23 -16.01 -4.11
C GLY A 220 -17.54 -15.24 -5.23
N LEU A 221 -17.38 -15.90 -6.36
CA LEU A 221 -16.78 -15.32 -7.56
C LEU A 221 -17.55 -14.10 -8.07
N ILE A 222 -18.90 -14.13 -8.00
CA ILE A 222 -19.73 -13.01 -8.46
C ILE A 222 -19.47 -11.76 -7.63
N GLY A 223 -19.36 -11.89 -6.30
CA GLY A 223 -18.99 -10.77 -5.43
C GLY A 223 -17.60 -10.21 -5.74
N CYS A 224 -16.63 -11.09 -5.99
CA CYS A 224 -15.28 -10.68 -6.40
C CYS A 224 -15.28 -9.92 -7.74
N LEU A 225 -16.00 -10.42 -8.74
CA LEU A 225 -16.13 -9.76 -10.04
C LEU A 225 -16.86 -8.43 -9.93
N GLY A 226 -17.88 -8.34 -9.08
CA GLY A 226 -18.56 -7.08 -8.77
C GLY A 226 -17.59 -6.04 -8.19
N LEU A 227 -16.77 -6.43 -7.21
CA LEU A 227 -15.75 -5.55 -6.64
C LEU A 227 -14.72 -5.11 -7.69
N PHE A 228 -14.19 -6.05 -8.50
CA PHE A 228 -13.23 -5.71 -9.56
C PHE A 228 -13.85 -4.78 -10.62
N SER A 229 -15.13 -4.99 -10.96
CA SER A 229 -15.84 -4.10 -11.90
C SER A 229 -15.93 -2.68 -11.36
N LEU A 230 -16.18 -2.50 -10.06
CA LEU A 230 -16.17 -1.18 -9.42
C LEU A 230 -14.78 -0.53 -9.48
N TYR A 231 -13.71 -1.28 -9.19
CA TYR A 231 -12.34 -0.76 -9.32
C TYR A 231 -12.01 -0.34 -10.77
N ILE A 232 -12.37 -1.17 -11.75
CA ILE A 232 -12.18 -0.86 -13.17
C ILE A 232 -12.94 0.42 -13.53
N LEU A 233 -14.18 0.56 -13.09
CA LEU A 233 -15.00 1.74 -13.34
C LEU A 233 -14.34 3.01 -12.77
N VAL A 234 -13.83 2.95 -11.52
CA VAL A 234 -13.12 4.08 -10.89
C VAL A 234 -11.86 4.44 -11.68
N ILE A 235 -11.08 3.43 -12.13
CA ILE A 235 -9.87 3.65 -12.90
C ILE A 235 -10.19 4.28 -14.26
N VAL A 236 -11.19 3.74 -14.98
CA VAL A 236 -11.61 4.26 -16.29
C VAL A 236 -12.13 5.69 -16.17
N TYR A 237 -12.97 5.96 -15.16
CA TYR A 237 -13.48 7.31 -14.92
C TYR A 237 -12.37 8.30 -14.54
N GLY A 238 -11.39 7.85 -13.76
CA GLY A 238 -10.26 8.71 -13.37
C GLY A 238 -9.26 8.97 -14.49
N TYR A 239 -9.26 8.13 -15.55
CA TYR A 239 -8.40 8.30 -16.72
C TYR A 239 -9.08 9.11 -17.83
N ALA A 240 -10.41 9.11 -17.91
CA ALA A 240 -11.21 9.86 -18.90
C ALA A 240 -11.25 11.36 -18.60
#